data_a3d7ec1e9b29e72cbfc5b27343bc6949
#
_entry.id   a3d7ec1e9b29e72cbfc5b27343bc6949
#
_cell.length_a   1.000
_cell.length_b   1.000
_cell.length_c   1.000
_cell.angle_alpha   90.00
_cell.angle_beta   90.00
_cell.angle_gamma   90.00
#
_symmetry.space_group_name_H-M   'P 1'
#
loop_
_entity.id
_entity.type
_entity.pdbx_description
1 polymer ?
#
loop_
_entity_poly.entity_id
_entity_poly.type
_entity_poly.pdbx_seq_one_letter_code
_entity_poly.pdbx_strand_id
1 'polypeptide(L)'
;EGDLGFAQLVSATSYYDREIVYQHDTQSYAAYFHYAFGIYYGYQTYNFGEEPTGFLNQPYELDSFTQELRLTGGSDRTNWTVGAFYQKSEEFWDFYTYIDGYRDSPAFEAWSYYYPGIAPTDAWWNSFQGTKRTDKAVFGEMDFDIIEDKLTALVGGRWYQVDRELSYTVEKPDSRVDQQLPNREAEDDGFIPKLGLEWHVNPDVMLYGVYSEGYRVGGTNRGRTNDNGGATLPVDYESDVLENKELGLKSQFANGRVQLNAVLYQMNWAGMQLEVIDPSNGLSAYGGDGNVPFQVVVGNVGDAVVKGWDFDLKALLGENVEIGFNMTKITQAYVEGQAFYDEPRVPGGQIPSGLEPRSSLPLFADKSWSAYVDLSGFDLLGASGNLRLQHNNVGESYNQLTGGFPSYKLSQGDYHVTDAIFTLETDGWSARIYVNNIADSRGISYEDTQDFDQIWGGNSSSVIRPRNFGVSFRKYF
;
A
#
# COMPACT_ATOMS: atom_id res chain seq x y z
N GLU A 1 -18.37 -6.14 26.99
CA GLU A 1 -17.45 -5.58 28.01
C GLU A 1 -17.95 -5.98 29.41
N GLY A 2 -17.03 -6.28 30.33
CA GLY A 2 -17.32 -6.67 31.68
C GLY A 2 -16.29 -6.16 32.67
N ASP A 3 -16.75 -5.62 33.81
CA ASP A 3 -15.89 -5.21 34.89
C ASP A 3 -15.70 -6.39 35.85
N LEU A 4 -14.44 -6.79 36.07
CA LEU A 4 -14.05 -7.87 36.98
C LEU A 4 -13.59 -7.36 38.35
N GLY A 5 -13.65 -6.04 38.59
CA GLY A 5 -13.18 -5.37 39.79
C GLY A 5 -11.70 -5.05 39.81
N PHE A 6 -10.84 -5.92 39.27
CA PHE A 6 -9.39 -5.72 39.13
C PHE A 6 -8.97 -5.39 37.67
N ALA A 7 -9.83 -5.66 36.71
CA ALA A 7 -9.60 -5.43 35.29
C ALA A 7 -10.93 -5.32 34.53
N GLN A 8 -10.89 -4.65 33.40
CA GLN A 8 -11.96 -4.63 32.41
C GLN A 8 -11.69 -5.72 31.38
N LEU A 9 -12.67 -6.62 31.20
CA LEU A 9 -12.67 -7.61 30.11
C LEU A 9 -13.37 -7.02 28.89
N VAL A 10 -12.71 -7.07 27.74
CA VAL A 10 -13.28 -6.72 26.43
C VAL A 10 -13.22 -7.93 25.53
N SER A 11 -14.37 -8.29 24.94
CA SER A 11 -14.49 -9.30 23.89
C SER A 11 -15.01 -8.59 22.64
N ALA A 12 -14.23 -8.61 21.57
CA ALA A 12 -14.61 -8.08 20.27
C ALA A 12 -14.71 -9.22 19.26
N THR A 13 -15.91 -9.40 18.70
CA THR A 13 -16.15 -10.40 17.66
C THR A 13 -16.63 -9.70 16.41
N SER A 14 -16.06 -10.04 15.26
CA SER A 14 -16.46 -9.53 13.96
C SER A 14 -16.59 -10.66 12.96
N TYR A 15 -17.67 -10.62 12.20
CA TYR A 15 -17.82 -11.40 10.97
C TYR A 15 -17.99 -10.42 9.81
N TYR A 16 -17.25 -10.65 8.75
CA TYR A 16 -17.23 -9.81 7.58
C TYR A 16 -17.35 -10.67 6.32
N ASP A 17 -18.28 -10.33 5.48
CA ASP A 17 -18.54 -10.94 4.18
C ASP A 17 -18.56 -9.83 3.15
N ARG A 18 -17.82 -9.99 2.06
CA ARG A 18 -17.72 -8.98 1.01
C ARG A 18 -17.61 -9.61 -0.37
N GLU A 19 -18.48 -9.17 -1.26
CA GLU A 19 -18.42 -9.45 -2.68
C GLU A 19 -18.21 -8.14 -3.46
N ILE A 20 -17.22 -8.09 -4.34
CA ILE A 20 -16.94 -6.95 -5.22
C ILE A 20 -16.63 -7.49 -6.62
N VAL A 21 -17.09 -6.76 -7.64
CA VAL A 21 -16.67 -7.00 -9.02
C VAL A 21 -15.94 -5.76 -9.52
N TYR A 22 -14.66 -5.92 -9.81
CA TYR A 22 -13.87 -4.89 -10.46
C TYR A 22 -13.93 -5.09 -11.98
N GLN A 23 -14.05 -3.98 -12.71
CA GLN A 23 -13.94 -3.97 -14.16
C GLN A 23 -12.88 -2.94 -14.56
N HIS A 24 -11.94 -3.38 -15.36
CA HIS A 24 -10.83 -2.57 -15.83
C HIS A 24 -10.70 -2.65 -17.34
N ASP A 25 -10.32 -1.53 -17.93
CA ASP A 25 -9.83 -1.49 -19.30
C ASP A 25 -8.43 -2.15 -19.35
N THR A 26 -8.25 -3.09 -20.26
CA THR A 26 -6.97 -3.77 -20.51
C THR A 26 -6.56 -3.62 -21.98
N GLN A 27 -6.96 -2.54 -22.61
CA GLN A 27 -6.70 -2.25 -24.02
C GLN A 27 -5.21 -2.26 -24.37
N SER A 28 -4.39 -1.60 -23.54
CA SER A 28 -2.93 -1.57 -23.73
C SER A 28 -2.31 -2.97 -23.69
N TYR A 29 -2.78 -3.80 -22.77
CA TYR A 29 -2.35 -5.18 -22.64
C TYR A 29 -2.74 -6.03 -23.85
N ALA A 30 -3.97 -5.96 -24.32
CA ALA A 30 -4.44 -6.67 -25.51
C ALA A 30 -3.66 -6.21 -26.75
N ALA A 31 -3.45 -4.91 -26.93
CA ALA A 31 -2.67 -4.34 -28.01
C ALA A 31 -1.22 -4.80 -27.97
N TYR A 32 -0.59 -4.84 -26.81
CA TYR A 32 0.78 -5.36 -26.67
C TYR A 32 0.91 -6.79 -27.17
N PHE A 33 0.09 -7.71 -26.69
CA PHE A 33 0.14 -9.09 -27.13
C PHE A 33 -0.14 -9.23 -28.63
N HIS A 34 -1.10 -8.49 -29.14
CA HIS A 34 -1.44 -8.48 -30.54
C HIS A 34 -0.27 -8.00 -31.40
N TYR A 35 0.27 -6.81 -31.15
CA TYR A 35 1.30 -6.22 -31.99
C TYR A 35 2.67 -6.86 -31.79
N ALA A 36 3.08 -7.13 -30.56
CA ALA A 36 4.38 -7.73 -30.29
C ALA A 36 4.42 -9.21 -30.71
N PHE A 37 3.49 -10.01 -30.24
CA PHE A 37 3.53 -11.45 -30.47
C PHE A 37 2.73 -11.88 -31.69
N GLY A 38 1.53 -11.36 -31.87
CA GLY A 38 0.68 -11.73 -32.99
C GLY A 38 1.22 -11.24 -34.33
N ILE A 39 1.59 -9.99 -34.44
CA ILE A 39 2.01 -9.36 -35.68
C ILE A 39 3.53 -9.41 -35.89
N TYR A 40 4.32 -8.89 -34.96
CA TYR A 40 5.77 -8.77 -35.13
C TYR A 40 6.46 -10.14 -35.15
N TYR A 41 6.16 -11.02 -34.18
CA TYR A 41 6.72 -12.39 -34.14
C TYR A 41 5.90 -13.41 -34.93
N GLY A 42 4.70 -13.05 -35.42
CA GLY A 42 3.87 -13.92 -36.27
C GLY A 42 3.20 -15.08 -35.53
N TYR A 43 3.07 -15.02 -34.19
CA TYR A 43 2.38 -16.06 -33.43
C TYR A 43 0.86 -15.94 -33.61
N GLN A 44 0.28 -16.82 -34.38
CA GLN A 44 -1.15 -16.79 -34.68
C GLN A 44 -2.03 -16.85 -33.42
N THR A 45 -1.56 -17.48 -32.38
CA THR A 45 -2.26 -17.57 -31.08
C THR A 45 -2.42 -16.24 -30.34
N TYR A 46 -1.78 -15.18 -30.81
CA TYR A 46 -1.91 -13.79 -30.30
C TYR A 46 -2.42 -12.82 -31.36
N ASN A 47 -2.81 -13.30 -32.54
CA ASN A 47 -3.40 -12.45 -33.57
C ASN A 47 -4.89 -12.26 -33.28
N PHE A 48 -5.23 -11.25 -32.50
CA PHE A 48 -6.60 -10.99 -32.04
C PHE A 48 -7.49 -10.29 -33.08
N GLY A 49 -7.00 -10.01 -34.26
CA GLY A 49 -7.72 -9.32 -35.33
C GLY A 49 -7.37 -7.81 -35.39
N GLU A 50 -8.23 -7.02 -36.00
CA GLU A 50 -8.03 -5.58 -36.12
C GLU A 50 -8.47 -4.88 -34.80
N GLU A 51 -7.59 -4.04 -34.23
CA GLU A 51 -7.88 -3.17 -33.08
C GLU A 51 -8.50 -3.92 -31.87
N PRO A 52 -7.77 -4.87 -31.26
CA PRO A 52 -8.32 -5.66 -30.14
C PRO A 52 -8.69 -4.77 -28.97
N THR A 53 -9.93 -4.85 -28.51
CA THR A 53 -10.42 -4.16 -27.32
C THR A 53 -10.43 -5.13 -26.15
N GLY A 54 -9.64 -4.86 -25.12
CA GLY A 54 -9.49 -5.73 -23.95
C GLY A 54 -10.13 -5.14 -22.70
N PHE A 55 -10.75 -6.01 -21.90
CA PHE A 55 -11.21 -5.66 -20.56
C PHE A 55 -11.07 -6.83 -19.60
N LEU A 56 -10.93 -6.50 -18.32
CA LEU A 56 -10.82 -7.43 -17.22
C LEU A 56 -12.08 -7.36 -16.37
N ASN A 57 -12.67 -8.51 -16.08
CA ASN A 57 -13.71 -8.68 -15.05
C ASN A 57 -13.11 -9.49 -13.91
N GLN A 58 -13.19 -8.96 -12.71
CA GLN A 58 -12.45 -9.46 -11.56
C GLN A 58 -13.36 -9.56 -10.34
N PRO A 59 -14.11 -10.68 -10.20
CA PRO A 59 -14.81 -10.99 -8.98
C PRO A 59 -13.83 -11.20 -7.83
N TYR A 60 -14.18 -10.64 -6.69
CA TYR A 60 -13.45 -10.75 -5.43
C TYR A 60 -14.44 -11.05 -4.32
N GLU A 61 -14.19 -12.12 -3.60
CA GLU A 61 -14.96 -12.55 -2.45
C GLU A 61 -14.05 -12.67 -1.23
N LEU A 62 -14.49 -12.20 -0.08
CA LEU A 62 -13.76 -12.27 1.18
C LEU A 62 -14.70 -12.56 2.34
N ASP A 63 -14.50 -13.71 2.97
CA ASP A 63 -15.07 -14.07 4.26
C ASP A 63 -14.03 -13.92 5.36
N SER A 64 -14.39 -13.29 6.47
CA SER A 64 -13.48 -13.16 7.61
C SER A 64 -14.21 -13.22 8.94
N PHE A 65 -13.71 -14.06 9.84
CA PHE A 65 -14.10 -14.11 11.24
C PHE A 65 -12.92 -13.64 12.11
N THR A 66 -13.18 -12.71 13.02
CA THR A 66 -12.18 -12.19 13.96
C THR A 66 -12.71 -12.24 15.38
N GLN A 67 -11.87 -12.69 16.31
CA GLN A 67 -12.12 -12.68 17.75
C GLN A 67 -10.92 -12.10 18.48
N GLU A 68 -11.15 -11.09 19.29
CA GLU A 68 -10.17 -10.58 20.24
C GLU A 68 -10.74 -10.64 21.64
N LEU A 69 -9.91 -11.12 22.59
CA LEU A 69 -10.16 -11.05 24.01
C LEU A 69 -9.02 -10.28 24.67
N ARG A 70 -9.33 -9.26 25.45
CA ARG A 70 -8.33 -8.51 26.19
C ARG A 70 -8.79 -8.15 27.57
N LEU A 71 -7.83 -8.11 28.49
CA LEU A 71 -7.95 -7.60 29.84
C LEU A 71 -7.12 -6.32 29.94
N THR A 72 -7.71 -5.28 30.45
CA THR A 72 -7.04 -4.00 30.71
C THR A 72 -7.23 -3.67 32.18
N GLY A 73 -6.16 -3.35 32.87
CA GLY A 73 -6.18 -2.99 34.28
C GLY A 73 -5.09 -1.99 34.61
N GLY A 74 -5.05 -1.57 35.85
CA GLY A 74 -4.03 -0.63 36.27
C GLY A 74 -4.11 -0.27 37.76
N SER A 75 -3.19 0.59 38.16
CA SER A 75 -3.11 1.22 39.47
C SER A 75 -2.68 2.66 39.27
N ASP A 76 -2.45 3.39 40.35
CA ASP A 76 -1.98 4.78 40.27
C ASP A 76 -0.66 4.95 39.49
N ARG A 77 0.13 3.89 39.36
CA ARG A 77 1.47 3.91 38.73
C ARG A 77 1.64 2.95 37.57
N THR A 78 0.62 2.17 37.22
CA THR A 78 0.73 1.16 36.17
C THR A 78 -0.56 1.09 35.39
N ASN A 79 -0.46 1.02 34.06
CA ASN A 79 -1.54 0.56 33.18
C ASN A 79 -1.04 -0.64 32.40
N TRP A 80 -1.88 -1.62 32.23
CA TRP A 80 -1.50 -2.81 31.47
C TRP A 80 -2.67 -3.34 30.65
N THR A 81 -2.33 -3.93 29.54
CA THR A 81 -3.25 -4.67 28.67
C THR A 81 -2.61 -5.98 28.30
N VAL A 82 -3.37 -7.08 28.38
CA VAL A 82 -2.98 -8.38 27.84
C VAL A 82 -4.12 -8.94 27.03
N GLY A 83 -3.82 -9.66 25.96
CA GLY A 83 -4.88 -10.18 25.10
C GLY A 83 -4.46 -11.32 24.20
N ALA A 84 -5.47 -11.93 23.60
CA ALA A 84 -5.35 -12.95 22.58
C ALA A 84 -6.20 -12.56 21.36
N PHE A 85 -5.68 -12.87 20.19
CA PHE A 85 -6.28 -12.56 18.90
C PHE A 85 -6.34 -13.84 18.06
N TYR A 86 -7.47 -14.00 17.35
CA TYR A 86 -7.68 -15.03 16.37
C TYR A 86 -8.42 -14.43 15.18
N GLN A 87 -7.94 -14.71 13.96
CA GLN A 87 -8.63 -14.40 12.72
C GLN A 87 -8.55 -15.58 11.76
N LYS A 88 -9.64 -15.86 11.08
CA LYS A 88 -9.68 -16.76 9.93
C LYS A 88 -10.31 -16.03 8.77
N SER A 89 -9.65 -16.02 7.60
CA SER A 89 -10.18 -15.45 6.37
C SER A 89 -10.05 -16.43 5.21
N GLU A 90 -11.02 -16.37 4.31
CA GLU A 90 -10.99 -17.05 3.03
C GLU A 90 -11.26 -16.00 1.94
N GLU A 91 -10.37 -15.95 0.96
CA GLU A 91 -10.37 -14.96 -0.11
C GLU A 91 -10.34 -15.68 -1.45
N PHE A 92 -11.21 -15.28 -2.37
CA PHE A 92 -11.20 -15.72 -3.75
C PHE A 92 -11.05 -14.50 -4.65
N TRP A 93 -10.12 -14.59 -5.56
CA TRP A 93 -9.78 -13.50 -6.46
C TRP A 93 -9.60 -14.05 -7.87
N ASP A 94 -10.66 -13.92 -8.66
CA ASP A 94 -10.74 -14.44 -10.00
C ASP A 94 -10.50 -13.35 -11.04
N PHE A 95 -9.84 -13.73 -12.14
CA PHE A 95 -9.60 -12.86 -13.27
C PHE A 95 -10.18 -13.48 -14.53
N TYR A 96 -11.04 -12.73 -15.20
CA TYR A 96 -11.56 -13.07 -16.51
C TYR A 96 -11.13 -11.97 -17.48
N THR A 97 -10.16 -12.28 -18.34
CA THR A 97 -9.67 -11.34 -19.34
C THR A 97 -10.35 -11.59 -20.66
N TYR A 98 -11.06 -10.58 -21.16
CA TYR A 98 -11.82 -10.63 -22.39
C TYR A 98 -11.16 -9.77 -23.47
N ILE A 99 -11.24 -10.23 -24.72
CA ILE A 99 -10.92 -9.46 -25.90
C ILE A 99 -12.15 -9.53 -26.80
N ASP A 100 -12.73 -8.36 -27.11
CA ASP A 100 -13.94 -8.27 -27.94
C ASP A 100 -13.69 -8.87 -29.31
N GLY A 101 -14.57 -9.80 -29.72
CA GLY A 101 -14.42 -10.53 -30.98
C GLY A 101 -13.34 -11.63 -30.98
N TYR A 102 -12.74 -11.98 -29.84
CA TYR A 102 -11.71 -13.00 -29.75
C TYR A 102 -12.14 -14.34 -30.36
N ARG A 103 -13.40 -14.77 -30.14
CA ARG A 103 -13.98 -16.01 -30.67
C ARG A 103 -13.93 -16.16 -32.19
N ASP A 104 -13.91 -15.02 -32.88
CA ASP A 104 -13.89 -14.93 -34.35
C ASP A 104 -12.51 -14.53 -34.89
N SER A 105 -11.51 -14.44 -34.03
CA SER A 105 -10.16 -14.00 -34.35
C SER A 105 -9.27 -15.14 -34.88
N PRO A 106 -8.20 -14.81 -35.62
CA PRO A 106 -7.17 -15.79 -36.00
C PRO A 106 -6.51 -16.44 -34.76
N ALA A 107 -6.45 -15.77 -33.65
CA ALA A 107 -5.91 -16.33 -32.39
C ALA A 107 -6.79 -17.48 -31.88
N PHE A 108 -8.10 -17.32 -31.86
CA PHE A 108 -9.02 -18.39 -31.47
C PHE A 108 -8.99 -19.57 -32.46
N GLU A 109 -8.92 -19.27 -33.77
CA GLU A 109 -8.79 -20.30 -34.82
C GLU A 109 -7.51 -21.13 -34.60
N ALA A 110 -6.36 -20.49 -34.34
CA ALA A 110 -5.11 -21.16 -34.04
C ALA A 110 -5.18 -22.04 -32.79
N TRP A 111 -5.78 -21.54 -31.69
CA TRP A 111 -5.98 -22.33 -30.49
C TRP A 111 -6.91 -23.52 -30.72
N SER A 112 -7.99 -23.34 -31.46
CA SER A 112 -8.95 -24.40 -31.79
C SER A 112 -8.31 -25.49 -32.63
N TYR A 113 -7.31 -25.16 -33.47
CA TYR A 113 -6.52 -26.13 -34.21
C TYR A 113 -5.66 -26.98 -33.29
N TYR A 114 -4.97 -26.38 -32.32
CA TYR A 114 -4.13 -27.12 -31.38
C TYR A 114 -4.96 -27.90 -30.35
N TYR A 115 -6.15 -27.41 -30.02
CA TYR A 115 -7.02 -27.96 -28.98
C TYR A 115 -8.46 -28.12 -29.50
N PRO A 116 -8.72 -29.13 -30.32
CA PRO A 116 -10.07 -29.34 -30.85
C PRO A 116 -11.15 -29.50 -29.79
N GLY A 117 -12.27 -28.81 -29.95
CA GLY A 117 -13.43 -28.92 -29.06
C GLY A 117 -13.55 -27.78 -28.03
N ILE A 118 -12.71 -26.76 -28.11
CA ILE A 118 -12.87 -25.53 -27.33
C ILE A 118 -14.15 -24.82 -27.75
N ALA A 119 -14.98 -24.42 -26.76
CA ALA A 119 -16.17 -23.64 -27.03
C ALA A 119 -15.81 -22.18 -27.40
N PRO A 120 -16.51 -21.56 -28.38
CA PRO A 120 -16.26 -20.18 -28.73
C PRO A 120 -16.56 -19.23 -27.56
N THR A 121 -15.58 -18.39 -27.20
CA THR A 121 -15.67 -17.40 -26.12
C THR A 121 -14.81 -16.17 -26.44
N ASP A 122 -15.14 -15.05 -25.84
CA ASP A 122 -14.29 -13.86 -25.87
C ASP A 122 -13.33 -13.80 -24.67
N ALA A 123 -13.40 -14.75 -23.74
CA ALA A 123 -12.43 -14.94 -22.68
C ALA A 123 -11.17 -15.63 -23.24
N TRP A 124 -10.04 -14.94 -23.25
CA TRP A 124 -8.81 -15.49 -23.81
C TRP A 124 -7.84 -15.96 -22.72
N TRP A 125 -7.99 -15.48 -21.50
CA TRP A 125 -7.20 -15.89 -20.36
C TRP A 125 -7.96 -15.70 -19.06
N ASN A 126 -7.95 -16.69 -18.19
CA ASN A 126 -8.57 -16.65 -16.88
C ASN A 126 -7.58 -17.14 -15.82
N SER A 127 -7.68 -16.62 -14.62
CA SER A 127 -6.99 -17.18 -13.46
C SER A 127 -7.88 -17.15 -12.23
N PHE A 128 -7.71 -18.15 -11.40
CA PHE A 128 -8.50 -18.37 -10.18
C PHE A 128 -7.52 -18.50 -9.02
N GLN A 129 -7.67 -17.66 -8.02
CA GLN A 129 -6.84 -17.68 -6.83
C GLN A 129 -7.70 -17.78 -5.60
N GLY A 130 -7.43 -18.78 -4.76
CA GLY A 130 -7.99 -18.89 -3.42
C GLY A 130 -6.88 -18.78 -2.38
N THR A 131 -7.10 -17.96 -1.35
CA THR A 131 -6.21 -17.82 -0.21
C THR A 131 -6.99 -18.08 1.07
N LYS A 132 -6.52 -19.02 1.89
CA LYS A 132 -6.99 -19.19 3.26
C LYS A 132 -5.89 -18.75 4.20
N ARG A 133 -6.28 -18.01 5.25
CA ARG A 133 -5.34 -17.49 6.22
C ARG A 133 -5.91 -17.63 7.63
N THR A 134 -5.08 -18.10 8.55
CA THR A 134 -5.40 -18.16 9.97
C THR A 134 -4.32 -17.45 10.77
N ASP A 135 -4.70 -16.41 11.50
CA ASP A 135 -3.82 -15.64 12.37
C ASP A 135 -4.14 -15.92 13.83
N LYS A 136 -3.12 -16.17 14.62
CA LYS A 136 -3.21 -16.32 16.07
C LYS A 136 -2.16 -15.43 16.71
N ALA A 137 -2.51 -14.75 17.78
CA ALA A 137 -1.53 -13.98 18.53
C ALA A 137 -1.89 -13.88 20.01
N VAL A 138 -0.84 -13.69 20.82
CA VAL A 138 -0.95 -13.23 22.20
C VAL A 138 -0.10 -11.98 22.34
N PHE A 139 -0.59 -11.01 23.10
CA PHE A 139 0.08 -9.72 23.24
C PHE A 139 -0.09 -9.16 24.65
N GLY A 140 0.82 -8.30 25.01
CA GLY A 140 0.73 -7.53 26.24
C GLY A 140 1.54 -6.25 26.17
N GLU A 141 1.08 -5.24 26.89
CA GLU A 141 1.76 -3.95 27.03
C GLU A 141 1.53 -3.43 28.45
N MET A 142 2.52 -2.81 29.02
CA MET A 142 2.45 -2.19 30.33
C MET A 142 3.20 -0.86 30.36
N ASP A 143 2.56 0.15 30.88
CA ASP A 143 3.17 1.41 31.28
C ASP A 143 3.45 1.38 32.78
N PHE A 144 4.59 1.87 33.19
CA PHE A 144 5.00 1.94 34.57
C PHE A 144 5.70 3.26 34.90
N ASP A 145 5.16 4.01 35.86
CA ASP A 145 5.78 5.23 36.37
C ASP A 145 6.99 4.93 37.26
N ILE A 146 8.17 5.01 36.67
CA ILE A 146 9.45 4.90 37.39
C ILE A 146 9.54 6.03 38.42
N ILE A 147 9.18 7.25 37.99
CA ILE A 147 9.07 8.42 38.84
C ILE A 147 7.68 9.00 38.59
N GLU A 148 6.85 9.02 39.60
CA GLU A 148 5.47 9.47 39.53
C GLU A 148 5.37 10.85 38.85
N ASP A 149 4.46 10.99 37.89
CA ASP A 149 4.22 12.16 37.07
C ASP A 149 5.43 12.71 36.27
N LYS A 150 6.54 11.96 36.21
CA LYS A 150 7.78 12.45 35.56
C LYS A 150 8.38 11.50 34.55
N LEU A 151 8.47 10.24 34.91
CA LEU A 151 9.20 9.27 34.07
C LEU A 151 8.44 7.97 33.99
N THR A 152 7.88 7.68 32.83
CA THR A 152 7.10 6.48 32.54
C THR A 152 7.88 5.59 31.56
N ALA A 153 8.02 4.31 31.90
CA ALA A 153 8.53 3.30 30.98
C ALA A 153 7.37 2.52 30.38
N LEU A 154 7.47 2.21 29.11
CA LEU A 154 6.56 1.37 28.38
C LEU A 154 7.29 0.12 27.91
N VAL A 155 6.69 -1.05 28.15
CA VAL A 155 7.17 -2.34 27.64
C VAL A 155 6.01 -3.14 27.09
N GLY A 156 6.17 -3.66 25.90
CA GLY A 156 5.15 -4.48 25.25
C GLY A 156 5.75 -5.50 24.31
N GLY A 157 4.90 -6.41 23.87
CA GLY A 157 5.27 -7.38 22.87
C GLY A 157 4.07 -8.18 22.38
N ARG A 158 4.22 -8.72 21.18
CA ARG A 158 3.25 -9.59 20.54
C ARG A 158 3.96 -10.79 19.94
N TRP A 159 3.57 -11.97 20.36
CA TRP A 159 3.88 -13.20 19.64
C TRP A 159 2.74 -13.51 18.68
N TYR A 160 3.07 -13.90 17.46
CA TYR A 160 2.10 -14.25 16.41
C TYR A 160 2.47 -15.56 15.72
N GLN A 161 1.46 -16.21 15.17
CA GLN A 161 1.56 -17.31 14.22
C GLN A 161 0.54 -17.10 13.12
N VAL A 162 0.97 -17.30 11.87
CA VAL A 162 0.12 -17.17 10.68
C VAL A 162 0.29 -18.39 9.79
N ASP A 163 -0.82 -19.08 9.56
CA ASP A 163 -0.91 -20.20 8.62
C ASP A 163 -1.59 -19.69 7.34
N ARG A 164 -1.04 -20.01 6.17
CA ARG A 164 -1.56 -19.58 4.87
C ARG A 164 -1.59 -20.75 3.90
N GLU A 165 -2.70 -20.88 3.15
CA GLU A 165 -2.87 -21.81 2.05
C GLU A 165 -3.22 -21.02 0.78
N LEU A 166 -2.52 -21.28 -0.33
CA LEU A 166 -2.75 -20.69 -1.64
C LEU A 166 -3.11 -21.77 -2.64
N SER A 167 -4.23 -21.59 -3.35
CA SER A 167 -4.59 -22.35 -4.56
C SER A 167 -4.56 -21.42 -5.78
N TYR A 168 -4.10 -21.93 -6.91
CA TYR A 168 -4.01 -21.16 -8.14
C TYR A 168 -4.18 -22.01 -9.38
N THR A 169 -5.05 -21.55 -10.30
CA THR A 169 -5.31 -22.19 -11.59
C THR A 169 -5.33 -21.15 -12.69
N VAL A 170 -4.78 -21.47 -13.85
CA VAL A 170 -4.84 -20.66 -15.08
C VAL A 170 -5.55 -21.47 -16.15
N GLU A 171 -6.44 -20.82 -16.90
CA GLU A 171 -7.16 -21.39 -18.04
C GLU A 171 -6.91 -20.55 -19.30
N LYS A 172 -6.67 -21.25 -20.42
CA LYS A 172 -6.45 -20.65 -21.75
C LYS A 172 -6.94 -21.57 -22.86
N PRO A 173 -7.52 -20.99 -23.91
CA PRO A 173 -8.56 -19.99 -23.81
C PRO A 173 -9.77 -20.66 -23.21
N ASP A 174 -10.77 -19.94 -22.78
CA ASP A 174 -12.00 -20.58 -22.30
C ASP A 174 -11.71 -21.74 -21.32
N SER A 175 -12.43 -22.18 -20.48
CA SER A 175 -12.35 -23.21 -19.43
C SER A 175 -11.31 -24.34 -19.62
N ARG A 176 -10.36 -24.20 -20.54
CA ARG A 176 -9.29 -25.17 -20.72
C ARG A 176 -8.17 -24.88 -19.70
N VAL A 177 -8.00 -25.81 -18.76
CA VAL A 177 -6.91 -25.74 -17.79
C VAL A 177 -5.57 -25.80 -18.50
N ASP A 178 -4.82 -24.72 -18.48
CA ASP A 178 -3.46 -24.64 -18.99
C ASP A 178 -2.44 -25.01 -17.92
N GLN A 179 -2.70 -24.54 -16.70
CA GLN A 179 -1.85 -24.81 -15.57
C GLN A 179 -2.66 -24.84 -14.27
N GLN A 180 -2.56 -25.91 -13.53
CA GLN A 180 -2.99 -26.02 -12.16
C GLN A 180 -1.75 -26.23 -11.29
N LEU A 181 -1.50 -25.28 -10.40
CA LEU A 181 -0.44 -25.41 -9.42
C LEU A 181 -0.93 -26.24 -8.24
N PRO A 182 -0.06 -27.05 -7.61
CA PRO A 182 -0.41 -27.68 -6.35
C PRO A 182 -0.70 -26.59 -5.31
N ASN A 183 -1.64 -26.87 -4.40
CA ASN A 183 -1.86 -26.00 -3.24
C ASN A 183 -0.53 -25.84 -2.49
N ARG A 184 -0.29 -24.61 -2.06
CA ARG A 184 0.91 -24.26 -1.32
C ARG A 184 0.53 -23.81 0.07
N GLU A 185 1.32 -24.22 1.03
CA GLU A 185 1.16 -23.85 2.43
C GLU A 185 2.40 -23.09 2.88
N ALA A 186 2.19 -22.04 3.65
CA ALA A 186 3.25 -21.28 4.30
C ALA A 186 2.85 -21.04 5.75
N GLU A 187 3.78 -21.24 6.66
CA GLU A 187 3.65 -20.95 8.09
C GLU A 187 4.71 -19.93 8.48
N ASP A 188 4.31 -18.99 9.33
CA ASP A 188 5.20 -17.95 9.82
C ASP A 188 4.86 -17.61 11.26
N ASP A 189 5.87 -17.44 12.09
CA ASP A 189 5.70 -17.02 13.48
C ASP A 189 6.82 -16.07 13.91
N GLY A 190 6.54 -15.26 14.92
CA GLY A 190 7.53 -14.33 15.42
C GLY A 190 7.09 -13.60 16.67
N PHE A 191 8.03 -12.79 17.17
CA PHE A 191 7.81 -11.92 18.31
C PHE A 191 8.26 -10.51 17.98
N ILE A 192 7.38 -9.53 18.17
CA ILE A 192 7.65 -8.11 17.94
C ILE A 192 7.61 -7.37 19.29
N PRO A 193 8.72 -6.77 19.71
CA PRO A 193 8.80 -5.96 20.93
C PRO A 193 8.39 -4.52 20.72
N LYS A 194 8.02 -3.87 21.81
CA LYS A 194 7.83 -2.42 21.93
C LYS A 194 8.40 -1.95 23.26
N LEU A 195 9.27 -0.94 23.20
CA LEU A 195 9.90 -0.33 24.37
C LEU A 195 9.79 1.19 24.24
N GLY A 196 9.47 1.85 25.34
CA GLY A 196 9.35 3.31 25.37
C GLY A 196 9.80 3.90 26.68
N LEU A 197 10.17 5.16 26.65
CA LEU A 197 10.45 5.98 27.80
C LEU A 197 9.88 7.37 27.55
N GLU A 198 9.04 7.87 28.45
CA GLU A 198 8.43 9.18 28.41
C GLU A 198 8.91 10.00 29.60
N TRP A 199 9.44 11.18 29.34
CA TRP A 199 9.90 12.10 30.35
C TRP A 199 9.12 13.41 30.32
N HIS A 200 8.26 13.61 31.31
CA HIS A 200 7.57 14.86 31.56
C HIS A 200 8.53 15.86 32.22
N VAL A 201 9.17 16.71 31.43
CA VAL A 201 10.08 17.76 31.91
C VAL A 201 9.33 18.73 32.83
N ASN A 202 8.11 19.03 32.46
CA ASN A 202 7.11 19.78 33.22
C ASN A 202 5.71 19.44 32.64
N PRO A 203 4.60 19.97 33.21
CA PRO A 203 3.24 19.64 32.71
C PRO A 203 2.98 19.99 31.25
N ASP A 204 3.77 20.91 30.68
CA ASP A 204 3.60 21.41 29.32
C ASP A 204 4.59 20.83 28.31
N VAL A 205 5.60 20.06 28.75
CA VAL A 205 6.68 19.54 27.89
C VAL A 205 6.99 18.11 28.24
N MET A 206 6.83 17.25 27.25
CA MET A 206 7.20 15.82 27.30
C MET A 206 8.22 15.49 26.19
N LEU A 207 9.27 14.79 26.58
CA LEU A 207 10.20 14.14 25.66
C LEU A 207 9.95 12.62 25.71
N TYR A 208 10.06 11.97 24.57
CA TYR A 208 9.94 10.50 24.54
C TYR A 208 10.92 9.85 23.58
N GLY A 209 11.24 8.60 23.88
CA GLY A 209 11.94 7.71 22.96
C GLY A 209 11.17 6.39 22.84
N VAL A 210 11.00 5.87 21.62
CA VAL A 210 10.31 4.60 21.36
C VAL A 210 11.16 3.74 20.43
N TYR A 211 11.26 2.47 20.77
CA TYR A 211 11.67 1.38 19.90
C TYR A 211 10.46 0.45 19.70
N SER A 212 10.12 0.15 18.47
CA SER A 212 9.08 -0.81 18.16
C SER A 212 9.40 -1.57 16.88
N GLU A 213 8.89 -2.78 16.78
CA GLU A 213 8.95 -3.57 15.57
C GLU A 213 7.55 -3.79 15.01
N GLY A 214 7.49 -3.89 13.68
CA GLY A 214 6.34 -4.33 12.92
C GLY A 214 6.77 -5.37 11.90
N TYR A 215 5.83 -6.15 11.36
CA TYR A 215 6.13 -7.19 10.39
C TYR A 215 5.09 -7.24 9.27
N ARG A 216 5.51 -7.72 8.11
CA ARG A 216 4.62 -8.27 7.10
C ARG A 216 4.88 -9.76 7.01
N VAL A 217 3.81 -10.53 6.99
CA VAL A 217 3.89 -11.98 6.91
C VAL A 217 4.49 -12.40 5.58
N GLY A 218 5.32 -13.43 5.60
CA GLY A 218 5.80 -14.13 4.44
C GLY A 218 4.66 -14.79 3.67
N GLY A 219 4.96 -15.37 2.56
CA GLY A 219 3.96 -16.02 1.72
C GLY A 219 4.58 -16.86 0.62
N THR A 220 3.74 -17.25 -0.31
CA THR A 220 4.14 -18.08 -1.43
C THR A 220 3.71 -17.43 -2.74
N ASN A 221 4.61 -17.47 -3.72
CA ASN A 221 4.32 -16.97 -5.06
C ASN A 221 3.41 -17.92 -5.82
N ARG A 222 2.48 -17.35 -6.57
CA ARG A 222 1.62 -18.09 -7.51
C ARG A 222 2.33 -18.49 -8.80
N GLY A 223 3.60 -18.13 -8.94
CA GLY A 223 4.37 -18.34 -10.14
C GLY A 223 4.67 -19.79 -10.46
N ARG A 224 5.07 -20.06 -11.69
CA ARG A 224 5.50 -21.36 -12.16
C ARG A 224 6.74 -21.81 -11.40
N THR A 225 6.69 -22.97 -10.79
CA THR A 225 7.91 -23.74 -10.56
C THR A 225 8.38 -24.22 -11.93
N ASN A 226 9.47 -23.65 -12.39
CA ASN A 226 10.11 -24.19 -13.57
C ASN A 226 10.75 -25.52 -13.16
N ASP A 227 10.14 -26.64 -13.50
CA ASP A 227 10.72 -27.97 -13.31
C ASP A 227 12.06 -28.11 -14.04
N ASN A 228 12.41 -27.18 -14.90
CA ASN A 228 13.65 -27.07 -15.65
C ASN A 228 14.74 -26.23 -14.96
N GLY A 229 14.62 -25.90 -13.70
CA GLY A 229 15.68 -25.31 -12.91
C GLY A 229 15.98 -23.82 -13.15
N GLY A 230 15.03 -23.08 -13.68
CA GLY A 230 15.24 -21.68 -14.06
C GLY A 230 14.73 -20.60 -13.10
N ALA A 231 14.00 -20.93 -12.03
CA ALA A 231 13.55 -19.90 -11.08
C ALA A 231 14.73 -19.41 -10.23
N THR A 232 15.00 -18.11 -10.29
CA THR A 232 16.05 -17.48 -9.49
C THR A 232 15.54 -17.03 -8.12
N LEU A 233 14.24 -16.84 -8.00
CA LEU A 233 13.59 -16.46 -6.74
C LEU A 233 12.94 -17.67 -6.10
N PRO A 234 12.99 -17.78 -4.77
CA PRO A 234 12.30 -18.84 -4.07
C PRO A 234 10.79 -18.76 -4.33
N VAL A 235 10.16 -19.92 -4.33
CA VAL A 235 8.69 -20.03 -4.43
C VAL A 235 8.05 -19.31 -3.24
N ASP A 236 8.63 -19.50 -2.08
CA ASP A 236 8.19 -18.89 -0.83
C ASP A 236 9.10 -17.70 -0.49
N TYR A 237 8.52 -16.67 0.08
CA TYR A 237 9.23 -15.50 0.59
C TYR A 237 8.97 -15.36 2.09
N GLU A 238 9.98 -14.92 2.80
CA GLU A 238 9.96 -14.81 4.26
C GLU A 238 9.24 -13.54 4.72
N SER A 239 8.85 -13.50 5.99
CA SER A 239 8.44 -12.27 6.66
C SER A 239 9.51 -11.21 6.59
N ASP A 240 9.10 -9.98 6.46
CA ASP A 240 9.97 -8.84 6.67
C ASP A 240 9.65 -8.11 7.98
N VAL A 241 10.65 -7.50 8.56
CA VAL A 241 10.55 -6.80 9.85
C VAL A 241 10.97 -5.35 9.68
N LEU A 242 10.12 -4.46 10.18
CA LEU A 242 10.38 -3.02 10.25
C LEU A 242 10.70 -2.64 11.68
N GLU A 243 11.97 -2.33 11.97
CA GLU A 243 12.39 -1.67 13.21
C GLU A 243 12.13 -0.17 13.12
N ASN A 244 11.46 0.38 14.10
CA ASN A 244 11.23 1.82 14.24
C ASN A 244 11.90 2.36 15.50
N LYS A 245 12.65 3.45 15.36
CA LYS A 245 13.29 4.19 16.44
C LYS A 245 12.87 5.63 16.33
N GLU A 246 12.25 6.14 17.39
CA GLU A 246 11.77 7.52 17.45
C GLU A 246 12.33 8.25 18.66
N LEU A 247 12.59 9.55 18.48
CA LEU A 247 12.83 10.50 19.53
C LEU A 247 11.93 11.71 19.30
N GLY A 248 11.06 12.00 20.24
CA GLY A 248 10.04 13.02 20.03
C GLY A 248 9.93 14.02 21.17
N LEU A 249 9.37 15.16 20.83
CA LEU A 249 8.96 16.25 21.71
C LEU A 249 7.47 16.51 21.51
N LYS A 250 6.71 16.55 22.59
CA LYS A 250 5.34 17.10 22.62
C LYS A 250 5.32 18.27 23.61
N SER A 251 4.78 19.38 23.16
CA SER A 251 4.79 20.58 24.01
C SER A 251 3.61 21.50 23.74
N GLN A 252 3.22 22.20 24.79
CA GLN A 252 2.23 23.27 24.73
C GLN A 252 2.75 24.48 25.51
N PHE A 253 2.42 25.68 25.03
CA PHE A 253 2.87 26.95 25.61
C PHE A 253 1.73 27.96 25.66
N ALA A 254 1.94 29.04 26.37
CA ALA A 254 0.99 30.14 26.48
C ALA A 254 -0.42 29.69 26.92
N ASN A 255 -0.51 28.86 27.97
CA ASN A 255 -1.74 28.26 28.48
C ASN A 255 -2.48 27.42 27.40
N GLY A 256 -1.78 26.58 26.68
CA GLY A 256 -2.31 25.70 25.66
C GLY A 256 -2.61 26.35 24.30
N ARG A 257 -2.31 27.66 24.16
CA ARG A 257 -2.57 28.39 22.90
C ARG A 257 -1.59 28.09 21.80
N VAL A 258 -0.42 27.58 22.11
CA VAL A 258 0.60 27.13 21.14
C VAL A 258 0.95 25.69 21.45
N GLN A 259 0.77 24.81 20.48
CA GLN A 259 1.19 23.43 20.52
C GLN A 259 2.28 23.23 19.50
N LEU A 260 3.39 22.59 19.91
CA LEU A 260 4.51 22.27 19.05
C LEU A 260 4.96 20.85 19.32
N ASN A 261 4.96 20.03 18.29
CA ASN A 261 5.44 18.64 18.32
C ASN A 261 6.52 18.46 17.27
N ALA A 262 7.52 17.65 17.60
CA ALA A 262 8.58 17.29 16.67
C ALA A 262 9.04 15.86 16.91
N VAL A 263 9.32 15.13 15.86
CA VAL A 263 9.78 13.74 15.91
C VAL A 263 10.95 13.57 14.98
N LEU A 264 12.00 12.90 15.46
CA LEU A 264 13.07 12.34 14.64
C LEU A 264 12.86 10.84 14.59
N TYR A 265 12.92 10.24 13.42
CA TYR A 265 12.74 8.80 13.26
C TYR A 265 13.78 8.16 12.35
N GLN A 266 14.03 6.89 12.64
CA GLN A 266 14.77 5.98 11.77
C GLN A 266 14.04 4.65 11.74
N MET A 267 13.70 4.20 10.53
CA MET A 267 13.14 2.90 10.24
C MET A 267 14.18 2.08 9.49
N ASN A 268 14.44 0.86 9.97
CA ASN A 268 15.24 -0.12 9.26
C ASN A 268 14.32 -1.28 8.90
N TRP A 269 14.26 -1.60 7.63
CA TRP A 269 13.36 -2.63 7.11
C TRP A 269 14.20 -3.80 6.63
N ALA A 270 14.22 -4.88 7.40
CA ALA A 270 14.99 -6.07 7.11
C ALA A 270 14.21 -7.02 6.19
N GLY A 271 14.87 -7.50 5.14
CA GLY A 271 14.30 -8.45 4.20
C GLY A 271 13.08 -7.92 3.44
N MET A 272 13.04 -6.65 3.09
CA MET A 272 11.88 -5.98 2.48
C MET A 272 11.28 -6.76 1.31
N GLN A 273 10.00 -7.11 1.42
CA GLN A 273 9.24 -7.77 0.36
C GLN A 273 8.86 -6.74 -0.71
N LEU A 274 9.23 -7.02 -1.97
CA LEU A 274 8.82 -6.25 -3.13
C LEU A 274 8.38 -7.16 -4.27
N GLU A 275 7.45 -6.68 -5.08
CA GLU A 275 7.20 -7.25 -6.39
C GLU A 275 8.37 -6.91 -7.30
N VAL A 276 8.94 -7.94 -7.90
CA VAL A 276 10.05 -7.83 -8.85
C VAL A 276 9.78 -8.73 -10.05
N ILE A 277 10.27 -8.33 -11.19
CA ILE A 277 10.24 -9.20 -12.37
C ILE A 277 11.29 -10.29 -12.15
N ASP A 278 10.90 -11.56 -12.28
CA ASP A 278 11.83 -12.66 -12.20
C ASP A 278 12.89 -12.54 -13.32
N PRO A 279 14.15 -12.23 -12.99
CA PRO A 279 15.18 -12.01 -13.99
C PRO A 279 15.49 -13.27 -14.82
N SER A 280 15.17 -14.47 -14.33
CA SER A 280 15.35 -15.70 -15.09
C SER A 280 14.35 -15.82 -16.23
N ASN A 281 13.18 -15.19 -16.12
CA ASN A 281 12.13 -15.21 -17.14
C ASN A 281 12.19 -13.98 -18.07
N GLY A 282 12.71 -12.84 -17.60
CA GLY A 282 12.75 -11.59 -18.37
C GLY A 282 13.56 -11.64 -19.67
N LEU A 283 14.52 -12.57 -19.77
CA LEU A 283 15.32 -12.75 -20.98
C LEU A 283 14.77 -13.83 -21.93
N SER A 284 13.95 -14.73 -21.46
CA SER A 284 13.29 -15.72 -22.31
C SER A 284 12.14 -15.12 -23.11
N ALA A 285 11.70 -13.89 -22.80
CA ALA A 285 10.76 -13.14 -23.63
C ALA A 285 11.19 -13.00 -25.09
N TYR A 286 12.48 -13.12 -25.35
CA TYR A 286 13.07 -12.96 -26.69
C TYR A 286 13.57 -14.25 -27.35
N GLY A 287 13.30 -15.45 -26.83
CA GLY A 287 13.75 -16.63 -27.54
C GLY A 287 13.90 -17.93 -26.77
N GLY A 288 13.35 -18.02 -25.60
CA GLY A 288 13.38 -19.27 -24.82
C GLY A 288 12.08 -20.06 -24.95
N ASP A 289 11.91 -21.07 -24.26
CA ASP A 289 10.97 -22.17 -24.14
C ASP A 289 9.45 -21.88 -24.22
N GLY A 290 8.99 -20.71 -24.67
CA GLY A 290 7.57 -20.37 -24.84
C GLY A 290 6.84 -20.09 -23.53
N ASN A 291 7.53 -19.92 -22.42
CA ASN A 291 6.96 -19.58 -21.14
C ASN A 291 6.78 -18.06 -20.98
N VAL A 292 5.75 -17.68 -20.26
CA VAL A 292 5.23 -16.32 -20.12
C VAL A 292 6.36 -15.32 -19.85
N PRO A 293 6.53 -14.31 -20.71
CA PRO A 293 7.41 -13.18 -20.41
C PRO A 293 6.85 -12.42 -19.20
N PHE A 294 7.72 -11.87 -18.36
CA PHE A 294 7.35 -10.98 -17.26
C PHE A 294 6.55 -11.63 -16.12
N GLN A 295 7.06 -12.71 -15.56
CA GLN A 295 6.52 -13.18 -14.32
C GLN A 295 6.92 -12.25 -13.18
N VAL A 296 5.94 -11.53 -12.64
CA VAL A 296 6.10 -10.76 -11.42
C VAL A 296 5.98 -11.69 -10.23
N VAL A 297 6.95 -11.63 -9.33
CA VAL A 297 7.02 -12.43 -8.11
C VAL A 297 7.35 -11.52 -6.94
N VAL A 298 6.92 -11.90 -5.75
CA VAL A 298 7.34 -11.27 -4.51
C VAL A 298 8.63 -11.93 -4.01
N GLY A 299 9.59 -11.14 -3.63
CA GLY A 299 10.84 -11.61 -3.02
C GLY A 299 11.31 -10.68 -1.91
N ASN A 300 12.15 -11.20 -1.01
CA ASN A 300 12.87 -10.41 -0.02
C ASN A 300 14.09 -9.78 -0.69
N VAL A 301 13.93 -8.56 -1.19
CA VAL A 301 14.92 -7.95 -2.12
C VAL A 301 16.10 -7.27 -1.43
N GLY A 302 16.07 -7.12 -0.12
CA GLY A 302 17.14 -6.52 0.66
C GLY A 302 16.62 -5.67 1.80
N ASP A 303 17.53 -4.97 2.45
CA ASP A 303 17.18 -4.11 3.59
C ASP A 303 16.92 -2.69 3.09
N ALA A 304 15.99 -2.00 3.73
CA ALA A 304 15.72 -0.61 3.42
C ALA A 304 15.87 0.27 4.66
N VAL A 305 16.24 1.52 4.43
CA VAL A 305 16.42 2.52 5.49
C VAL A 305 15.60 3.74 5.14
N VAL A 306 14.78 4.19 6.10
CA VAL A 306 14.07 5.46 6.02
C VAL A 306 14.41 6.30 7.23
N LYS A 307 14.86 7.54 7.02
CA LYS A 307 15.13 8.51 8.09
C LYS A 307 14.45 9.82 7.77
N GLY A 308 13.94 10.46 8.79
CA GLY A 308 13.28 11.74 8.61
C GLY A 308 12.96 12.42 9.92
N TRP A 309 12.20 13.47 9.77
CA TRP A 309 11.60 14.19 10.88
C TRP A 309 10.24 14.74 10.52
N ASP A 310 9.39 14.81 11.53
CA ASP A 310 8.08 15.43 11.47
C ASP A 310 8.02 16.62 12.40
N PHE A 311 7.31 17.65 11.97
CA PHE A 311 7.08 18.87 12.72
C PHE A 311 5.61 19.27 12.62
N ASP A 312 5.02 19.60 13.74
CA ASP A 312 3.65 20.10 13.83
C ASP A 312 3.58 21.33 14.74
N LEU A 313 2.97 22.38 14.25
CA LEU A 313 2.71 23.63 14.98
C LEU A 313 1.25 24.03 14.82
N LYS A 314 0.61 24.29 15.94
CA LYS A 314 -0.72 24.90 16.02
C LYS A 314 -0.67 26.08 16.98
N ALA A 315 -1.18 27.23 16.57
CA ALA A 315 -1.21 28.40 17.42
C ALA A 315 -2.50 29.20 17.29
N LEU A 316 -3.07 29.56 18.44
CA LEU A 316 -4.24 30.39 18.54
C LEU A 316 -3.80 31.85 18.81
N LEU A 317 -3.90 32.68 17.79
CA LEU A 317 -3.53 34.10 17.82
C LEU A 317 -4.77 34.96 18.13
N GLY A 318 -4.84 35.51 19.35
CA GLY A 318 -6.07 36.13 19.83
C GLY A 318 -7.16 35.09 20.11
N GLU A 319 -8.42 35.43 19.93
CA GLU A 319 -9.55 34.52 20.16
C GLU A 319 -10.09 33.93 18.88
N ASN A 320 -9.75 34.52 17.73
CA ASN A 320 -10.43 34.28 16.47
C ASN A 320 -9.52 33.81 15.31
N VAL A 321 -8.20 33.69 15.53
CA VAL A 321 -7.26 33.29 14.49
C VAL A 321 -6.47 32.09 14.95
N GLU A 322 -6.64 30.98 14.26
CA GLU A 322 -5.80 29.81 14.44
C GLU A 322 -4.90 29.63 13.21
N ILE A 323 -3.64 29.37 13.43
CA ILE A 323 -2.71 28.97 12.38
C ILE A 323 -2.18 27.57 12.66
N GLY A 324 -1.98 26.81 11.62
CA GLY A 324 -1.34 25.50 11.69
C GLY A 324 -0.31 25.33 10.60
N PHE A 325 0.72 24.58 10.93
CA PHE A 325 1.75 24.16 10.00
C PHE A 325 2.23 22.77 10.38
N ASN A 326 2.22 21.84 9.43
CA ASN A 326 2.85 20.55 9.60
C ASN A 326 3.80 20.28 8.43
N MET A 327 4.86 19.53 8.69
CA MET A 327 5.86 19.19 7.69
C MET A 327 6.51 17.86 8.03
N THR A 328 6.56 16.97 7.03
CA THR A 328 7.39 15.78 7.01
C THR A 328 8.57 16.02 6.06
N LYS A 329 9.77 15.73 6.52
CA LYS A 329 10.96 15.70 5.68
C LYS A 329 11.65 14.36 5.79
N ILE A 330 11.71 13.65 4.69
CA ILE A 330 12.50 12.43 4.55
C ILE A 330 13.89 12.82 4.13
N THR A 331 14.89 12.48 4.94
CA THR A 331 16.29 12.77 4.67
C THR A 331 17.00 11.64 3.97
N GLN A 332 16.53 10.41 4.16
CA GLN A 332 17.02 9.18 3.53
C GLN A 332 15.84 8.21 3.34
N ALA A 333 15.72 7.65 2.15
CA ALA A 333 14.81 6.54 1.85
C ALA A 333 15.43 5.72 0.72
N TYR A 334 16.04 4.58 1.02
CA TYR A 334 16.74 3.76 0.05
C TYR A 334 16.78 2.28 0.46
N VAL A 335 16.99 1.42 -0.52
CA VAL A 335 17.25 -0.02 -0.32
C VAL A 335 18.77 -0.22 -0.25
N GLU A 336 19.24 -0.92 0.79
CA GLU A 336 20.61 -1.41 0.93
C GLU A 336 20.68 -2.88 0.54
N GLY A 337 21.60 -3.21 -0.35
CA GLY A 337 21.84 -4.59 -0.74
C GLY A 337 21.01 -5.07 -1.95
N GLN A 338 21.45 -6.15 -2.53
CA GLN A 338 20.89 -6.72 -3.78
C GLN A 338 21.02 -8.23 -3.79
N ALA A 339 20.29 -8.90 -2.92
CA ALA A 339 20.41 -10.35 -2.79
C ALA A 339 20.10 -11.12 -4.08
N PHE A 340 19.32 -10.53 -5.02
CA PHE A 340 18.83 -11.24 -6.19
C PHE A 340 19.54 -10.96 -7.51
N TYR A 341 20.31 -9.87 -7.58
CA TYR A 341 20.86 -9.38 -8.85
C TYR A 341 22.37 -9.50 -8.98
N ASP A 342 23.07 -9.93 -7.93
CA ASP A 342 24.54 -10.02 -7.91
C ASP A 342 25.11 -11.26 -8.63
N GLU A 343 24.28 -12.22 -9.05
CA GLU A 343 24.76 -13.36 -9.82
C GLU A 343 24.39 -13.24 -11.30
N PRO A 344 25.35 -13.23 -12.21
CA PRO A 344 25.11 -13.29 -13.65
C PRO A 344 24.61 -14.69 -14.01
N ARG A 345 23.30 -14.90 -14.07
CA ARG A 345 22.69 -16.20 -14.39
C ARG A 345 22.41 -16.40 -15.87
N VAL A 346 22.84 -15.49 -16.72
CA VAL A 346 22.69 -15.61 -18.16
C VAL A 346 24.06 -15.71 -18.81
N PRO A 347 24.39 -16.83 -19.47
CA PRO A 347 25.62 -16.95 -20.26
C PRO A 347 25.63 -15.88 -21.36
N GLY A 348 26.49 -14.87 -21.23
CA GLY A 348 26.68 -13.81 -22.22
C GLY A 348 25.71 -12.65 -22.17
N GLY A 349 24.76 -12.62 -21.23
CA GLY A 349 23.86 -11.48 -21.00
C GLY A 349 24.19 -10.76 -19.71
N GLN A 350 24.32 -9.45 -19.76
CA GLN A 350 24.19 -8.65 -18.57
C GLN A 350 22.70 -8.64 -18.24
N ILE A 351 22.31 -9.30 -17.15
CA ILE A 351 21.07 -8.91 -16.49
C ILE A 351 21.29 -7.45 -16.11
N PRO A 352 20.42 -6.53 -16.51
CA PRO A 352 20.49 -5.17 -15.96
C PRO A 352 20.55 -5.37 -14.45
N SER A 353 21.65 -5.00 -13.83
CA SER A 353 21.84 -5.10 -12.40
C SER A 353 20.73 -4.26 -11.79
N GLY A 354 19.68 -4.94 -11.36
CA GLY A 354 18.37 -4.33 -11.20
C GLY A 354 18.34 -3.19 -10.21
N LEU A 355 19.09 -3.24 -9.13
CA LEU A 355 19.07 -2.17 -8.14
C LEU A 355 20.49 -1.62 -8.01
N GLU A 356 20.67 -0.36 -8.31
CA GLU A 356 21.90 0.30 -7.89
C GLU A 356 21.97 0.29 -6.36
N PRO A 357 23.18 0.13 -5.77
CA PRO A 357 23.36 0.31 -4.35
C PRO A 357 22.73 1.65 -3.91
N ARG A 358 21.85 1.61 -2.90
CA ARG A 358 21.07 2.74 -2.43
C ARG A 358 20.04 3.30 -3.42
N SER A 359 19.35 2.42 -4.12
CA SER A 359 18.15 2.81 -4.89
C SER A 359 17.12 3.48 -4.00
N SER A 360 16.64 4.65 -4.42
CA SER A 360 15.61 5.38 -3.68
C SER A 360 14.34 4.55 -3.59
N LEU A 361 13.73 4.47 -2.42
CA LEU A 361 12.42 3.84 -2.26
C LEU A 361 11.37 4.60 -3.10
N PRO A 362 10.50 3.87 -3.81
CA PRO A 362 9.44 4.49 -4.58
C PRO A 362 8.35 5.05 -3.67
N LEU A 363 7.57 6.00 -4.19
CA LEU A 363 6.40 6.61 -3.55
C LEU A 363 6.70 7.43 -2.28
N PHE A 364 7.96 7.60 -1.91
CA PHE A 364 8.37 8.42 -0.78
C PHE A 364 8.70 9.84 -1.27
N ALA A 365 7.78 10.79 -1.04
CA ALA A 365 8.07 12.19 -1.27
C ALA A 365 9.16 12.69 -0.31
N ASP A 366 10.16 13.41 -0.83
CA ASP A 366 11.28 13.91 -0.05
C ASP A 366 10.84 14.89 1.05
N LYS A 367 9.75 15.60 0.82
CA LYS A 367 9.09 16.50 1.77
C LYS A 367 7.61 16.62 1.44
N SER A 368 6.80 16.82 2.47
CA SER A 368 5.41 17.24 2.33
C SER A 368 5.08 18.20 3.47
N TRP A 369 4.32 19.25 3.17
CA TRP A 369 3.91 20.17 4.20
C TRP A 369 2.53 20.76 3.93
N SER A 370 1.86 21.17 5.00
CA SER A 370 0.59 21.86 4.96
C SER A 370 0.62 23.06 5.88
N ALA A 371 0.04 24.16 5.46
CA ALA A 371 -0.17 25.34 6.28
C ALA A 371 -1.61 25.81 6.15
N TYR A 372 -2.20 26.24 7.25
CA TYR A 372 -3.55 26.82 7.22
C TYR A 372 -3.71 28.01 8.15
N VAL A 373 -4.70 28.81 7.83
CA VAL A 373 -5.23 29.88 8.68
C VAL A 373 -6.73 29.70 8.79
N ASP A 374 -7.24 29.62 10.01
CA ASP A 374 -8.66 29.66 10.35
C ASP A 374 -8.99 31.00 10.98
N LEU A 375 -9.92 31.73 10.38
CA LEU A 375 -10.52 32.93 10.91
C LEU A 375 -11.93 32.59 11.40
N SER A 376 -12.20 32.73 12.69
CA SER A 376 -13.48 32.35 13.30
C SER A 376 -14.06 33.49 14.15
N GLY A 377 -15.26 33.31 14.67
CA GLY A 377 -15.87 34.21 15.67
C GLY A 377 -16.29 35.54 15.12
N PHE A 378 -16.57 35.68 13.83
CA PHE A 378 -17.24 36.84 13.27
C PHE A 378 -18.70 36.51 12.93
N ASP A 379 -19.59 37.49 13.21
CA ASP A 379 -21.00 37.33 12.90
C ASP A 379 -21.31 37.84 11.50
N LEU A 380 -21.99 37.02 10.70
CA LEU A 380 -22.51 37.43 9.42
C LEU A 380 -23.93 36.91 9.25
N LEU A 381 -24.88 37.86 9.03
CA LEU A 381 -26.31 37.56 8.86
C LEU A 381 -26.93 36.80 10.05
N GLY A 382 -26.41 37.02 11.27
CA GLY A 382 -26.87 36.33 12.47
C GLY A 382 -26.37 34.89 12.63
N ALA A 383 -25.37 34.51 11.86
CA ALA A 383 -24.68 33.22 11.94
C ALA A 383 -23.20 33.42 12.30
N SER A 384 -22.63 32.49 13.05
CA SER A 384 -21.20 32.44 13.32
C SER A 384 -20.43 32.04 12.06
N GLY A 385 -19.45 32.84 11.67
CA GLY A 385 -18.63 32.67 10.50
C GLY A 385 -17.28 32.02 10.80
N ASN A 386 -16.83 31.15 9.87
CA ASN A 386 -15.49 30.63 9.85
C ASN A 386 -14.96 30.64 8.40
N LEU A 387 -13.72 31.09 8.21
CA LEU A 387 -12.99 31.04 6.95
C LEU A 387 -11.68 30.33 7.14
N ARG A 388 -11.51 29.18 6.47
CA ARG A 388 -10.26 28.44 6.39
C ARG A 388 -9.61 28.62 5.03
N LEU A 389 -8.35 29.00 5.05
CA LEU A 389 -7.44 28.96 3.92
C LEU A 389 -6.37 27.92 4.22
N GLN A 390 -6.17 26.98 3.31
CA GLN A 390 -5.19 25.89 3.46
C GLN A 390 -4.34 25.79 2.21
N HIS A 391 -3.05 25.58 2.41
CA HIS A 391 -2.09 25.31 1.33
C HIS A 391 -1.31 24.05 1.64
N ASN A 392 -1.29 23.12 0.68
CA ASN A 392 -0.61 21.83 0.77
C ASN A 392 0.46 21.73 -0.30
N ASN A 393 1.62 21.20 0.05
CA ASN A 393 2.68 20.85 -0.87
C ASN A 393 3.02 19.38 -0.73
N VAL A 394 3.14 18.69 -1.84
CA VAL A 394 3.68 17.32 -1.93
C VAL A 394 4.94 17.41 -2.77
N GLY A 395 6.08 17.01 -2.21
CA GLY A 395 7.36 17.01 -2.89
C GLY A 395 7.50 15.92 -3.93
N GLU A 396 8.64 15.88 -4.56
CA GLU A 396 8.96 14.88 -5.59
C GLU A 396 9.08 13.49 -4.96
N SER A 397 8.57 12.50 -5.68
CA SER A 397 8.76 11.08 -5.44
C SER A 397 8.93 10.36 -6.78
N TYR A 398 9.20 9.06 -6.73
CA TYR A 398 9.36 8.23 -7.91
C TYR A 398 8.38 7.06 -7.86
N ASN A 399 7.95 6.60 -9.03
CA ASN A 399 6.95 5.53 -9.14
C ASN A 399 7.51 4.14 -8.84
N GLN A 400 8.80 3.89 -9.08
CA GLN A 400 9.42 2.57 -8.90
C GLN A 400 10.89 2.66 -8.49
N LEU A 401 11.47 1.54 -8.08
CA LEU A 401 12.90 1.41 -7.80
C LEU A 401 13.72 1.64 -9.07
N THR A 402 14.90 2.25 -8.91
CA THR A 402 15.87 2.34 -10.01
C THR A 402 16.44 0.96 -10.30
N GLY A 403 16.51 0.59 -11.58
CA GLY A 403 17.21 -0.60 -12.03
C GLY A 403 16.35 -1.79 -12.40
N GLY A 404 15.02 -1.71 -12.35
CA GLY A 404 14.14 -2.68 -13.00
C GLY A 404 14.29 -2.64 -14.52
N PHE A 405 13.90 -3.70 -15.22
CA PHE A 405 13.86 -3.69 -16.69
C PHE A 405 12.40 -3.52 -17.16
N PRO A 406 12.17 -2.61 -18.12
CA PRO A 406 12.95 -1.43 -18.46
C PRO A 406 12.93 -0.41 -17.32
N SER A 407 14.07 0.21 -17.01
CA SER A 407 14.21 1.13 -15.90
C SER A 407 13.60 2.50 -16.21
N TYR A 408 12.32 2.62 -16.11
CA TYR A 408 11.63 3.91 -16.27
C TYR A 408 11.23 4.47 -14.92
N LYS A 409 12.21 4.99 -14.22
CA LYS A 409 11.97 5.79 -13.03
C LYS A 409 11.36 7.12 -13.44
N LEU A 410 10.05 7.25 -13.28
CA LEU A 410 9.34 8.50 -13.53
C LEU A 410 9.16 9.28 -12.23
N SER A 411 9.34 10.59 -12.35
CA SER A 411 9.10 11.54 -11.28
C SER A 411 7.62 11.87 -11.21
N GLN A 412 7.10 11.90 -10.00
CA GLN A 412 5.73 12.30 -9.68
C GLN A 412 5.72 13.18 -8.43
N GLY A 413 4.59 13.77 -8.09
CA GLY A 413 4.53 14.74 -7.00
C GLY A 413 4.94 16.14 -7.46
N ASP A 414 5.72 16.87 -6.64
CA ASP A 414 6.17 18.25 -6.81
C ASP A 414 5.04 19.22 -7.20
N TYR A 415 3.94 19.12 -6.49
CA TYR A 415 2.79 19.99 -6.69
C TYR A 415 2.29 20.60 -5.39
N HIS A 416 1.50 21.66 -5.53
CA HIS A 416 0.85 22.32 -4.41
C HIS A 416 -0.62 22.63 -4.74
N VAL A 417 -1.44 22.61 -3.69
CA VAL A 417 -2.88 22.85 -3.77
C VAL A 417 -3.29 23.87 -2.72
N THR A 418 -4.07 24.84 -3.12
CA THR A 418 -4.67 25.83 -2.20
C THR A 418 -6.16 25.67 -2.19
N ASP A 419 -6.74 25.58 -1.00
CA ASP A 419 -8.17 25.44 -0.76
C ASP A 419 -8.70 26.58 0.09
N ALA A 420 -9.95 26.98 -0.14
CA ALA A 420 -10.68 27.91 0.71
C ALA A 420 -12.04 27.33 1.07
N ILE A 421 -12.38 27.43 2.35
CA ILE A 421 -13.66 26.96 2.89
C ILE A 421 -14.25 28.06 3.75
N PHE A 422 -15.46 28.49 3.42
CA PHE A 422 -16.25 29.44 4.20
C PHE A 422 -17.48 28.75 4.76
N THR A 423 -17.68 28.84 6.07
CA THR A 423 -18.80 28.22 6.79
C THR A 423 -19.55 29.28 7.59
N LEU A 424 -20.88 29.25 7.53
CA LEU A 424 -21.78 29.95 8.40
C LEU A 424 -22.58 28.93 9.20
N GLU A 425 -22.72 29.14 10.50
CA GLU A 425 -23.40 28.21 11.39
C GLU A 425 -24.28 28.93 12.43
N THR A 426 -25.44 28.35 12.67
CA THR A 426 -26.39 28.72 13.74
C THR A 426 -26.83 27.43 14.44
N ASP A 427 -27.59 27.56 15.53
CA ASP A 427 -28.19 26.40 16.22
C ASP A 427 -29.13 25.57 15.33
N GLY A 428 -29.69 26.17 14.28
CA GLY A 428 -30.67 25.49 13.42
C GLY A 428 -30.21 25.11 12.03
N TRP A 429 -29.07 25.63 11.57
CA TRP A 429 -28.56 25.32 10.24
C TRP A 429 -27.07 25.64 10.11
N SER A 430 -26.42 24.99 9.14
CA SER A 430 -25.10 25.39 8.65
C SER A 430 -25.08 25.47 7.12
N ALA A 431 -24.31 26.41 6.60
CA ALA A 431 -24.06 26.59 5.18
C ALA A 431 -22.56 26.66 4.94
N ARG A 432 -22.07 25.95 3.92
CA ARG A 432 -20.65 25.91 3.56
C ARG A 432 -20.49 26.17 2.07
N ILE A 433 -19.55 27.05 1.75
CA ILE A 433 -19.06 27.26 0.38
C ILE A 433 -17.59 26.87 0.36
N TYR A 434 -17.16 26.13 -0.63
CA TYR A 434 -15.74 25.77 -0.77
C TYR A 434 -15.25 25.89 -2.19
N VAL A 435 -13.97 26.17 -2.32
CA VAL A 435 -13.21 26.10 -3.57
C VAL A 435 -11.95 25.32 -3.25
N ASN A 436 -11.82 24.14 -3.86
CA ASN A 436 -10.61 23.33 -3.77
C ASN A 436 -9.76 23.54 -5.03
N ASN A 437 -8.44 23.48 -4.83
CA ASN A 437 -7.47 23.71 -5.89
C ASN A 437 -7.68 25.05 -6.62
N ILE A 438 -7.67 26.15 -5.86
CA ILE A 438 -7.95 27.52 -6.38
C ILE A 438 -7.08 27.86 -7.60
N ALA A 439 -5.82 27.43 -7.59
CA ALA A 439 -4.85 27.69 -8.65
C ALA A 439 -5.07 26.80 -9.89
N ASP A 440 -5.96 25.80 -9.84
CA ASP A 440 -6.15 24.76 -10.85
C ASP A 440 -4.83 24.03 -11.20
N SER A 441 -4.03 23.73 -10.18
CA SER A 441 -2.78 22.98 -10.33
C SER A 441 -3.03 21.61 -10.96
N ARG A 442 -2.11 21.16 -11.82
CA ARG A 442 -2.18 19.88 -12.54
C ARG A 442 -1.06 18.97 -12.08
N GLY A 443 -1.10 18.58 -10.81
CA GLY A 443 -0.11 17.67 -10.24
C GLY A 443 -0.34 16.23 -10.68
N ILE A 444 0.73 15.50 -10.91
CA ILE A 444 0.69 14.05 -11.11
C ILE A 444 0.82 13.40 -9.75
N SER A 445 -0.21 12.67 -9.32
CA SER A 445 -0.23 11.99 -8.04
C SER A 445 0.35 10.58 -8.12
N TYR A 446 0.31 9.95 -9.29
CA TYR A 446 0.88 8.64 -9.57
C TYR A 446 1.15 8.47 -11.05
N GLU A 447 2.33 7.95 -11.38
CA GLU A 447 2.70 7.50 -12.72
C GLU A 447 2.71 5.98 -12.75
N ASP A 448 1.88 5.42 -13.61
CA ASP A 448 1.90 3.99 -13.90
C ASP A 448 2.82 3.72 -15.09
N THR A 449 3.80 2.88 -14.86
CA THR A 449 4.75 2.43 -15.88
C THR A 449 4.63 0.94 -16.07
N GLN A 450 3.46 0.47 -16.42
CA GLN A 450 3.37 -0.91 -16.86
C GLN A 450 4.27 -1.08 -18.09
N ASP A 451 5.13 -2.08 -18.06
CA ASP A 451 6.14 -2.34 -19.10
C ASP A 451 5.54 -2.42 -20.51
N PHE A 452 4.27 -2.76 -20.61
CA PHE A 452 3.53 -2.86 -21.86
C PHE A 452 3.21 -1.49 -22.47
N ASP A 453 2.89 -0.50 -21.67
CA ASP A 453 2.52 0.84 -22.14
C ASP A 453 3.72 1.57 -22.74
N GLN A 454 4.90 1.31 -22.23
CA GLN A 454 6.13 1.99 -22.63
C GLN A 454 6.71 1.49 -23.96
N ILE A 455 6.56 0.20 -24.25
CA ILE A 455 6.99 -0.36 -25.54
C ILE A 455 6.17 0.26 -26.69
N TRP A 456 4.94 0.68 -26.40
CA TRP A 456 4.02 1.25 -27.40
C TRP A 456 3.70 2.74 -27.19
N GLY A 457 4.40 3.41 -26.27
CA GLY A 457 4.39 4.86 -26.13
C GLY A 457 3.26 5.42 -25.26
N GLY A 458 2.70 4.64 -24.35
CA GLY A 458 1.71 5.08 -23.37
C GLY A 458 2.25 5.08 -21.94
N ASN A 459 2.11 6.20 -21.23
CA ASN A 459 2.18 6.23 -19.77
C ASN A 459 0.78 6.54 -19.25
N SER A 460 0.35 5.86 -18.22
CA SER A 460 -0.88 6.19 -17.53
C SER A 460 -0.57 7.04 -16.31
N SER A 461 -1.15 8.24 -16.24
CA SER A 461 -0.91 9.16 -15.13
C SER A 461 -2.19 9.43 -14.37
N SER A 462 -2.19 9.24 -13.08
CA SER A 462 -3.23 9.74 -12.19
C SER A 462 -2.92 11.19 -11.81
N VAL A 463 -3.88 12.08 -12.05
CA VAL A 463 -3.73 13.50 -11.74
C VAL A 463 -4.58 13.89 -10.54
N ILE A 464 -4.15 14.92 -9.82
CA ILE A 464 -4.96 15.50 -8.75
C ILE A 464 -6.26 16.08 -9.29
N ARG A 465 -7.29 16.14 -8.44
CA ARG A 465 -8.57 16.72 -8.83
C ARG A 465 -8.41 18.17 -9.28
N PRO A 466 -8.94 18.55 -10.44
CA PRO A 466 -8.92 19.94 -10.88
C PRO A 466 -9.69 20.85 -9.92
N ARG A 467 -9.54 22.17 -10.13
CA ARG A 467 -10.33 23.15 -9.38
C ARG A 467 -11.80 22.79 -9.39
N ASN A 468 -12.37 22.70 -8.20
CA ASN A 468 -13.79 22.45 -8.04
C ASN A 468 -14.34 23.35 -6.92
N PHE A 469 -15.61 23.63 -7.01
CA PHE A 469 -16.32 24.40 -5.97
C PHE A 469 -17.64 23.74 -5.66
N GLY A 470 -18.14 23.99 -4.47
CA GLY A 470 -19.42 23.48 -4.07
C GLY A 470 -20.05 24.29 -2.94
N VAL A 471 -21.33 24.03 -2.76
CA VAL A 471 -22.14 24.58 -1.68
C VAL A 471 -22.83 23.43 -0.99
N SER A 472 -22.83 23.44 0.33
CA SER A 472 -23.63 22.50 1.13
C SER A 472 -24.46 23.28 2.14
N PHE A 473 -25.68 22.80 2.37
CA PHE A 473 -26.58 23.32 3.38
C PHE A 473 -27.09 22.16 4.24
N ARG A 474 -27.02 22.33 5.55
CA ARG A 474 -27.53 21.35 6.53
C ARG A 474 -28.50 22.06 7.46
N LYS A 475 -29.64 21.46 7.70
CA LYS A 475 -30.62 21.90 8.71
C LYS A 475 -30.61 20.92 9.87
N TYR A 476 -30.62 21.47 11.09
CA TYR A 476 -30.75 20.70 12.32
C TYR A 476 -32.20 20.75 12.77
N PHE A 477 -32.74 19.62 13.28
CA PHE A 477 -34.13 19.45 13.67
C PHE A 477 -34.20 19.13 15.16
#